data_27a06d7fba7e7a565b555b135e731876
#
_entry.id   27a06d7fba7e7a565b555b135e731876
#
_cell.length_a   1.000
_cell.length_b   1.000
_cell.length_c   1.000
_cell.angle_alpha   90.00
_cell.angle_beta   90.00
_cell.angle_gamma   90.00
#
_symmetry.space_group_name_H-M   'P 1'
#
loop_
_entity.id
_entity.type
_entity.pdbx_description
1 polymer ?
#
loop_
_entity_poly.entity_id
_entity_poly.type
_entity_poly.pdbx_seq_one_letter_code
_entity_poly.pdbx_strand_id
1 'polypeptide(L)'
;MSEHLERIDDFVNQLKKSQQAFVLSSESGLLIAQSEFNDERDALLIWSSSEIAQQQCKGEWQHFNVIEINFDDVLDLLPHLKEDELLIGLDLSDEQIAIELEADSLLEALSND
;
A
#
# COMPACT_ATOMS: atom_id res chain seq x y z
N MET A 1 -2.29 15.07 16.89
CA MET A 1 -1.91 14.45 16.70
C MET A 1 -1.38 14.07 15.50
N SER A 2 -1.39 13.20 14.96
CA SER A 2 -0.51 12.97 13.99
C SER A 2 -1.11 12.87 12.62
N GLU A 3 -0.48 13.54 11.67
CA GLU A 3 -0.76 13.45 10.28
C GLU A 3 -0.65 12.01 9.79
N HIS A 4 0.26 11.26 10.39
CA HIS A 4 0.47 9.84 10.10
C HIS A 4 -0.80 9.03 10.35
N LEU A 5 -1.42 9.19 11.52
CA LEU A 5 -2.64 8.47 11.84
C LEU A 5 -3.82 8.92 10.98
N GLU A 6 -3.88 10.22 10.67
CA GLU A 6 -4.93 10.72 9.79
C GLU A 6 -4.83 10.14 8.39
N ARG A 7 -3.62 9.98 7.87
CA ARG A 7 -3.41 9.40 6.54
C ARG A 7 -3.80 7.93 6.50
N ILE A 8 -3.51 7.20 7.58
CA ILE A 8 -3.92 5.79 7.68
C ILE A 8 -5.44 5.70 7.72
N ASP A 9 -6.08 6.55 8.53
CA ASP A 9 -7.53 6.57 8.62
C ASP A 9 -8.19 6.94 7.29
N ASP A 10 -7.62 7.90 6.58
CA ASP A 10 -8.13 8.30 5.27
C ASP A 10 -8.05 7.14 4.27
N PHE A 11 -6.92 6.43 4.27
CA PHE A 11 -6.76 5.28 3.40
C PHE A 11 -7.79 4.19 3.72
N VAL A 12 -7.93 3.88 5.01
CA VAL A 12 -8.86 2.85 5.47
C VAL A 12 -10.30 3.23 5.10
N ASN A 13 -10.68 4.48 5.33
CA ASN A 13 -12.02 4.95 5.01
C ASN A 13 -12.29 4.91 3.52
N GLN A 14 -11.31 5.31 2.72
CA GLN A 14 -11.44 5.28 1.27
C GLN A 14 -11.57 3.83 0.77
N LEU A 15 -10.78 2.93 1.31
CA LEU A 15 -10.83 1.53 0.93
C LEU A 15 -12.18 0.90 1.28
N LYS A 16 -12.71 1.20 2.47
CA LYS A 16 -14.02 0.68 2.88
C LYS A 16 -15.14 1.23 2.00
N LYS A 17 -15.02 2.47 1.60
CA LYS A 17 -16.03 3.14 0.78
C LYS A 17 -16.01 2.66 -0.67
N SER A 18 -14.82 2.61 -1.27
CA SER A 18 -14.69 2.25 -2.68
C SER A 18 -14.61 0.75 -2.92
N GLN A 19 -14.15 0.01 -1.92
CA GLN A 19 -13.89 -1.43 -2.00
C GLN A 19 -12.78 -1.76 -3.00
N GLN A 20 -11.92 -0.78 -3.30
CA GLN A 20 -10.85 -0.95 -4.28
C GLN A 20 -9.54 -0.35 -3.77
N ALA A 21 -8.44 -1.01 -4.09
CA ALA A 21 -7.11 -0.47 -3.88
C ALA A 21 -6.30 -0.76 -5.13
N PHE A 22 -5.11 -0.19 -5.21
CA PHE A 22 -4.28 -0.30 -6.41
C PHE A 22 -2.85 -0.64 -6.02
N VAL A 23 -2.25 -1.54 -6.79
CA VAL A 23 -0.84 -1.92 -6.62
C VAL A 23 -0.18 -1.83 -7.98
N LEU A 24 1.14 -1.83 -8.00
CA LEU A 24 1.87 -1.86 -9.26
C LEU A 24 2.43 -3.27 -9.47
N SER A 25 2.36 -3.75 -10.69
CA SER A 25 2.79 -5.10 -11.02
C SER A 25 3.61 -5.11 -12.30
N SER A 26 4.56 -6.03 -12.39
CA SER A 26 5.35 -6.25 -13.59
C SER A 26 5.44 -7.76 -13.80
N GLU A 27 6.21 -8.19 -14.80
CA GLU A 27 6.43 -9.61 -15.04
C GLU A 27 7.04 -10.31 -13.83
N SER A 28 7.74 -9.56 -12.99
CA SER A 28 8.39 -10.13 -11.80
C SER A 28 7.46 -10.18 -10.59
N GLY A 29 6.28 -9.61 -10.68
CA GLY A 29 5.31 -9.58 -9.58
C GLY A 29 5.01 -8.19 -9.09
N LEU A 30 4.50 -8.09 -7.87
CA LEU A 30 4.09 -6.81 -7.27
C LEU A 30 5.30 -5.98 -6.87
N LEU A 31 5.15 -4.67 -6.94
CA LEU A 31 6.21 -3.74 -6.55
C LEU A 31 6.40 -3.75 -5.04
N ILE A 32 7.59 -4.12 -4.63
CA ILE A 32 8.00 -4.09 -3.23
C ILE A 32 9.25 -3.22 -3.19
N ALA A 33 9.24 -2.21 -2.34
CA ALA A 33 10.34 -1.27 -2.22
C ALA A 33 10.96 -1.32 -0.84
N GLN A 34 12.18 -0.88 -0.72
CA GLN A 34 12.84 -0.82 0.57
C GLN A 34 12.12 0.18 1.46
N SER A 35 11.94 -0.16 2.74
CA SER A 35 11.31 0.74 3.70
C SER A 35 12.10 2.04 3.84
N GLU A 36 11.40 3.16 3.96
CA GLU A 36 12.03 4.45 4.21
C GLU A 36 12.50 4.58 5.65
N PHE A 37 11.92 3.78 6.54
CA PHE A 37 12.18 3.90 7.98
C PHE A 37 12.93 2.72 8.61
N ASN A 38 13.06 1.63 7.87
CA ASN A 38 13.72 0.44 8.39
C ASN A 38 14.52 -0.24 7.27
N ASP A 39 15.83 -0.06 7.27
CA ASP A 39 16.71 -0.58 6.24
C ASP A 39 16.68 -2.10 6.10
N GLU A 40 16.21 -2.79 7.12
CA GLU A 40 16.19 -4.25 7.12
C GLU A 40 14.91 -4.85 6.59
N ARG A 41 13.93 -4.02 6.27
CA ARG A 41 12.63 -4.50 5.81
C ARG A 41 12.20 -3.84 4.52
N ASP A 42 11.36 -4.53 3.78
CA ASP A 42 10.78 -4.00 2.56
C ASP A 42 9.30 -3.74 2.79
N ALA A 43 8.70 -2.95 1.93
CA ALA A 43 7.29 -2.61 2.02
C ALA A 43 6.59 -2.84 0.68
N LEU A 44 5.40 -3.42 0.73
CA LEU A 44 4.54 -3.51 -0.44
C LEU A 44 3.80 -2.19 -0.54
N LEU A 45 3.86 -1.55 -1.69
CA LEU A 45 3.21 -0.26 -1.89
C LEU A 45 1.78 -0.45 -2.37
N ILE A 46 0.83 0.23 -1.72
CA ILE A 46 -0.58 0.17 -2.06
C ILE A 46 -1.11 1.60 -2.13
N TRP A 47 -1.98 1.87 -3.08
CA TRP A 47 -2.58 3.18 -3.27
C TRP A 47 -4.10 3.12 -3.18
N SER A 48 -4.70 4.20 -2.71
CA SER A 48 -6.15 4.36 -2.69
C SER A 48 -6.65 5.02 -3.98
N SER A 49 -5.75 5.51 -4.82
CA SER A 49 -6.07 6.22 -6.06
C SER A 49 -5.29 5.66 -7.23
N SER A 50 -5.99 5.29 -8.31
CA SER A 50 -5.33 4.79 -9.51
C SER A 50 -4.51 5.88 -10.18
N GLU A 51 -4.94 7.13 -10.08
CA GLU A 51 -4.21 8.24 -10.68
C GLU A 51 -2.84 8.43 -10.04
N ILE A 52 -2.79 8.40 -8.71
CA ILE A 52 -1.52 8.55 -8.00
C ILE A 52 -0.63 7.35 -8.28
N ALA A 53 -1.19 6.14 -8.27
CA ALA A 53 -0.44 4.94 -8.60
C ALA A 53 0.16 5.04 -10.00
N GLN A 54 -0.64 5.48 -10.97
CA GLN A 54 -0.17 5.63 -12.35
C GLN A 54 0.96 6.64 -12.46
N GLN A 55 0.92 7.70 -11.68
CA GLN A 55 1.97 8.71 -11.67
C GLN A 55 3.31 8.16 -11.20
N GLN A 56 3.30 7.06 -10.46
CA GLN A 56 4.53 6.44 -9.97
C GLN A 56 5.14 5.48 -11.00
N CYS A 57 4.45 5.21 -12.10
CA CYS A 57 4.97 4.32 -13.15
C CYS A 57 5.91 5.10 -14.07
N LYS A 58 7.05 5.53 -13.50
CA LYS A 58 8.04 6.31 -14.22
C LYS A 58 9.43 5.99 -13.66
N GLY A 59 10.47 6.41 -14.35
CA GLY A 59 11.83 6.16 -13.91
C GLY A 59 12.07 4.66 -13.76
N GLU A 60 12.50 4.24 -12.58
CA GLU A 60 12.77 2.82 -12.32
C GLU A 60 11.51 1.96 -12.43
N TRP A 61 10.34 2.56 -12.28
CA TRP A 61 9.07 1.84 -12.26
C TRP A 61 8.24 2.02 -13.54
N GLN A 62 8.85 2.51 -14.60
CA GLN A 62 8.12 2.79 -15.85
C GLN A 62 7.53 1.53 -16.49
N HIS A 63 8.08 0.36 -16.20
CA HIS A 63 7.59 -0.91 -16.73
C HIS A 63 6.53 -1.58 -15.88
N PHE A 64 6.16 -0.94 -14.76
CA PHE A 64 5.08 -1.46 -13.93
C PHE A 64 3.73 -0.98 -14.45
N ASN A 65 2.69 -1.74 -14.14
CA ASN A 65 1.32 -1.39 -14.51
C ASN A 65 0.46 -1.34 -13.26
N VAL A 66 -0.53 -0.46 -13.26
CA VAL A 66 -1.48 -0.35 -12.16
C VAL A 66 -2.45 -1.53 -12.24
N ILE A 67 -2.61 -2.23 -11.13
CA ILE A 67 -3.55 -3.34 -11.00
C ILE A 67 -4.55 -2.96 -9.91
N GLU A 68 -5.83 -3.07 -10.23
CA GLU A 68 -6.88 -2.83 -9.26
C GLU A 68 -7.13 -4.13 -8.49
N ILE A 69 -7.20 -4.03 -7.17
CA ILE A 69 -7.56 -5.17 -6.33
C ILE A 69 -8.74 -4.74 -5.46
N ASN A 70 -9.57 -5.69 -5.08
CA ASN A 70 -10.74 -5.35 -4.26
C ASN A 70 -10.43 -5.50 -2.77
N PHE A 71 -11.39 -5.09 -1.95
CA PHE A 71 -11.25 -5.12 -0.50
C PHE A 71 -10.90 -6.52 0.02
N ASP A 72 -11.57 -7.55 -0.51
CA ASP A 72 -11.30 -8.93 -0.09
C ASP A 72 -9.90 -9.38 -0.47
N ASP A 73 -9.40 -8.94 -1.62
CA ASP A 73 -8.04 -9.25 -2.05
C ASP A 73 -7.02 -8.64 -1.08
N VAL A 74 -7.29 -7.43 -0.60
CA VAL A 74 -6.41 -6.79 0.39
C VAL A 74 -6.40 -7.62 1.67
N LEU A 75 -7.57 -8.04 2.15
CA LEU A 75 -7.64 -8.85 3.36
C LEU A 75 -6.91 -10.17 3.21
N ASP A 76 -6.98 -10.79 2.04
CA ASP A 76 -6.28 -12.06 1.79
C ASP A 76 -4.78 -11.88 1.72
N LEU A 77 -4.34 -10.73 1.23
CA LEU A 77 -2.92 -10.45 1.05
C LEU A 77 -2.20 -10.18 2.37
N LEU A 78 -2.88 -9.53 3.32
CA LEU A 78 -2.24 -9.07 4.55
C LEU A 78 -1.58 -10.20 5.37
N PRO A 79 -2.22 -11.37 5.57
CA PRO A 79 -1.55 -12.45 6.31
C PRO A 79 -0.26 -12.92 5.64
N HIS A 80 -0.22 -12.92 4.30
CA HIS A 80 0.98 -13.31 3.56
C HIS A 80 2.10 -12.30 3.75
N LEU A 81 1.75 -11.01 3.77
CA LEU A 81 2.74 -9.96 3.99
C LEU A 81 3.33 -10.05 5.40
N LYS A 82 2.49 -10.37 6.37
CA LYS A 82 2.96 -10.56 7.74
C LYS A 82 3.94 -11.74 7.83
N GLU A 83 3.59 -12.83 7.18
CA GLU A 83 4.41 -14.03 7.19
C GLU A 83 5.78 -13.76 6.57
N ASP A 84 5.82 -12.93 5.53
CA ASP A 84 7.05 -12.54 4.86
C ASP A 84 7.76 -11.38 5.53
N GLU A 85 7.21 -10.90 6.64
CA GLU A 85 7.74 -9.77 7.41
C GLU A 85 7.85 -8.48 6.60
N LEU A 86 6.93 -8.29 5.67
CA LEU A 86 6.86 -7.07 4.87
C LEU A 86 6.00 -6.01 5.55
N LEU A 87 6.41 -4.77 5.40
CA LEU A 87 5.59 -3.64 5.81
C LEU A 87 4.64 -3.30 4.65
N ILE A 88 3.72 -2.39 4.90
CA ILE A 88 2.85 -1.87 3.86
C ILE A 88 3.10 -0.38 3.78
N GLY A 89 3.30 0.13 2.56
CA GLY A 89 3.47 1.55 2.33
C GLY A 89 2.25 2.10 1.62
N LEU A 90 1.60 3.10 2.22
CA LEU A 90 0.36 3.65 1.71
C LEU A 90 0.57 4.98 0.99
N ASP A 91 -0.02 5.10 -0.19
CA ASP A 91 -0.16 6.37 -0.92
C ASP A 91 1.13 7.17 -1.13
N LEU A 92 2.20 6.48 -1.54
CA LEU A 92 3.42 7.16 -1.96
C LEU A 92 3.12 8.07 -3.15
N SER A 93 3.57 9.31 -3.09
CA SER A 93 3.39 10.23 -4.20
C SER A 93 4.65 11.10 -4.37
N ASP A 94 4.67 11.93 -5.39
CA ASP A 94 5.78 12.84 -5.62
C ASP A 94 5.91 13.87 -4.50
N GLU A 95 4.82 14.12 -3.80
CA GLU A 95 4.79 15.13 -2.74
C GLU A 95 4.93 14.56 -1.33
N GLN A 96 4.69 13.27 -1.16
CA GLN A 96 4.67 12.66 0.17
C GLN A 96 5.25 11.24 0.13
N ILE A 97 6.04 10.92 1.14
CA ILE A 97 6.53 9.55 1.28
C ILE A 97 5.37 8.64 1.70
N ALA A 98 5.53 7.35 1.48
CA ALA A 98 4.51 6.38 1.86
C ALA A 98 4.39 6.34 3.39
N ILE A 99 3.18 6.13 3.86
CA ILE A 99 2.95 5.85 5.28
C ILE A 99 3.14 4.35 5.45
N GLU A 100 4.10 3.96 6.25
CA GLU A 100 4.42 2.55 6.46
C GLU A 100 3.83 2.04 7.77
N LEU A 101 3.28 0.83 7.72
CA LEU A 101 2.73 0.20 8.91
C LEU A 101 2.83 -1.31 8.77
N GLU A 102 2.64 -2.01 9.89
CA GLU A 102 2.64 -3.47 9.88
C GLU A 102 1.35 -3.99 9.24
N ALA A 103 1.44 -5.15 8.59
CA ALA A 103 0.27 -5.78 7.99
C ALA A 103 -0.82 -6.04 9.03
N ASP A 104 -0.44 -6.45 10.25
CA ASP A 104 -1.41 -6.65 11.33
C ASP A 104 -2.15 -5.37 11.69
N SER A 105 -1.44 -4.25 11.69
CA SER A 105 -2.06 -2.97 12.03
C SER A 105 -3.11 -2.58 11.01
N LEU A 106 -2.82 -2.79 9.73
CA LEU A 106 -3.78 -2.48 8.68
C LEU A 106 -4.97 -3.44 8.75
N LEU A 107 -4.69 -4.73 8.96
CA LEU A 107 -5.76 -5.74 9.07
C LEU A 107 -6.71 -5.39 10.21
N GLU A 108 -6.17 -5.00 11.36
CA GLU A 108 -6.98 -4.61 12.50
C GLU A 108 -7.84 -3.40 12.17
N ALA A 109 -7.26 -2.39 11.53
CA ALA A 109 -8.00 -1.18 11.14
C ALA A 109 -9.13 -1.50 10.17
N LEU A 110 -8.90 -2.42 9.23
CA LEU A 110 -9.91 -2.80 8.25
C LEU A 110 -11.01 -3.67 8.87
N SER A 111 -10.69 -4.40 9.93
CA SER A 111 -11.65 -5.28 10.59
C SER A 111 -12.53 -4.58 11.62
N ASN A 112 -12.13 -3.39 12.03
CA ASN A 112 -12.92 -2.62 12.98
C ASN A 112 -13.95 -1.78 12.26
N ASP A 113 -15.14 -1.75 12.79
CA ASP A 113 -16.19 -0.92 12.23
C ASP A 113 -16.46 0.27 13.13
#